data_f1cc436f04d7b6232bb7de4d7b44119d
#
_entry.id   f1cc436f04d7b6232bb7de4d7b44119d
#
_cell.length_a   1.000
_cell.length_b   1.000
_cell.length_c   1.000
_cell.angle_alpha   90.00
_cell.angle_beta   90.00
_cell.angle_gamma   90.00
#
_symmetry.space_group_name_H-M   'P 1'
#
loop_
_entity.id
_entity.type
_entity.pdbx_description
1 polymer ?
#
loop_
_entity_poly.entity_id
_entity_poly.type
_entity_poly.pdbx_seq_one_letter_code
_entity_poly.pdbx_strand_id
1 'polypeptide(L)'
;MLTQAPRGTRDVLPQDSYRWQYVEAMMRKAAAEAGFREVRTPVFEHTELFLRGVGDTTDIVQKEMYTFKDKGDRSITLKPEGTAGAVRALVEHSLYADALPCKMYYLNAPIFRYEAPQNGRLREHHQFGLECFGAKDASADAELILLAFRLLTRLGVKNLSVNINSIGCPECRPKYHAMLKEYLGGRIDGMCDTCKSRFDRNPLRVLDCKEKRCQELVKDAPSMLDVLCDDCKAHFAQLQRYLAAAGIPYQIDSRIVRGLDYYTKTVFELITTTKDGNLTVCGGGRYDNLVEEIGGPQLQAVGFGMGIERVLMLMDSEGIEIPRPNQYDVFVTYMGEHQVEAFALVQRLRVADHGLHRVNGGALHTQQAVVDLQIHHLVDVQLAGEQQIHHRAHLAGIAVLQRQHGAVRLALLHGFVGGGEIGIGDQLRLR
;
A
#
# COMPACT_ATOMS: atom_id res chain seq x y z
N MET A 1 -13.84 16.76 21.02
CA MET A 1 -15.14 16.92 20.34
C MET A 1 -15.52 15.58 19.73
N LEU A 2 -16.75 15.09 19.94
CA LEU A 2 -17.22 13.80 19.40
C LEU A 2 -17.36 13.76 17.88
N THR A 3 -17.27 14.92 17.22
CA THR A 3 -17.42 15.11 15.76
C THR A 3 -16.09 15.20 15.01
N GLN A 4 -14.99 14.76 15.61
CA GLN A 4 -13.67 14.75 14.98
C GLN A 4 -13.07 13.36 15.07
N ALA A 5 -12.38 12.93 14.01
CA ALA A 5 -11.62 11.69 13.99
C ALA A 5 -10.55 11.70 15.10
N PRO A 6 -10.22 10.56 15.72
CA PRO A 6 -9.15 10.44 16.69
C PRO A 6 -7.81 10.92 16.11
N ARG A 7 -6.97 11.52 16.94
CA ARG A 7 -5.66 12.00 16.52
C ARG A 7 -4.82 10.87 15.90
N GLY A 8 -4.36 11.06 14.69
CA GLY A 8 -3.55 10.07 13.96
C GLY A 8 -4.37 9.09 13.13
N THR A 9 -5.66 9.36 12.96
CA THR A 9 -6.52 8.72 11.96
C THR A 9 -7.03 9.77 10.98
N ARG A 10 -7.53 9.36 9.84
CA ARG A 10 -8.15 10.26 8.86
C ARG A 10 -9.17 9.54 8.00
N ASP A 11 -10.19 10.28 7.53
CA ASP A 11 -11.09 9.79 6.51
C ASP A 11 -10.48 9.92 5.12
N VAL A 12 -10.81 9.00 4.23
CA VAL A 12 -10.58 9.11 2.79
C VAL A 12 -11.89 9.56 2.16
N LEU A 13 -11.98 10.83 1.82
CA LEU A 13 -13.21 11.44 1.32
C LEU A 13 -13.47 11.06 -0.16
N PRO A 14 -14.74 11.15 -0.65
CA PRO A 14 -15.10 10.81 -2.03
C PRO A 14 -14.26 11.51 -3.09
N GLN A 15 -13.86 12.78 -2.86
CA GLN A 15 -13.02 13.53 -3.78
C GLN A 15 -11.58 13.01 -3.88
N ASP A 16 -11.11 12.23 -2.90
CA ASP A 16 -9.74 11.72 -2.81
C ASP A 16 -9.65 10.20 -3.02
N SER A 17 -10.79 9.49 -2.90
CA SER A 17 -10.84 8.02 -2.95
C SER A 17 -10.33 7.44 -4.27
N TYR A 18 -10.51 8.15 -5.40
CA TYR A 18 -9.99 7.73 -6.72
C TYR A 18 -8.47 7.57 -6.73
N ARG A 19 -7.75 8.34 -5.92
CA ARG A 19 -6.29 8.28 -5.82
C ARG A 19 -5.85 6.98 -5.15
N TRP A 20 -6.55 6.60 -4.09
CA TRP A 20 -6.36 5.33 -3.41
C TRP A 20 -6.65 4.16 -4.35
N GLN A 21 -7.81 4.19 -5.00
CA GLN A 21 -8.23 3.17 -5.97
C GLN A 21 -7.20 3.00 -7.10
N TYR A 22 -6.62 4.09 -7.60
CA TYR A 22 -5.58 4.05 -8.63
C TYR A 22 -4.32 3.33 -8.12
N VAL A 23 -3.80 3.73 -6.96
CA VAL A 23 -2.60 3.11 -6.37
C VAL A 23 -2.86 1.64 -6.02
N GLU A 24 -4.00 1.34 -5.42
CA GLU A 24 -4.41 -0.02 -5.09
C GLU A 24 -4.55 -0.91 -6.34
N ALA A 25 -5.10 -0.39 -7.42
CA ALA A 25 -5.19 -1.11 -8.69
C ALA A 25 -3.81 -1.45 -9.26
N MET A 26 -2.86 -0.52 -9.19
CA MET A 26 -1.48 -0.74 -9.62
C MET A 26 -0.77 -1.77 -8.73
N MET A 27 -0.96 -1.73 -7.42
CA MET A 27 -0.42 -2.69 -6.45
C MET A 27 -0.98 -4.10 -6.70
N ARG A 28 -2.31 -4.22 -6.85
CA ARG A 28 -2.99 -5.48 -7.17
C ARG A 28 -2.48 -6.08 -8.47
N LYS A 29 -2.35 -5.26 -9.49
CA LYS A 29 -1.81 -5.67 -10.80
C LYS A 29 -0.37 -6.18 -10.68
N ALA A 30 0.50 -5.46 -9.98
CA ALA A 30 1.89 -5.86 -9.79
C ALA A 30 2.01 -7.19 -9.01
N ALA A 31 1.20 -7.39 -7.97
CA ALA A 31 1.15 -8.64 -7.23
C ALA A 31 0.68 -9.81 -8.11
N ALA A 32 -0.38 -9.62 -8.90
CA ALA A 32 -0.92 -10.64 -9.80
C ALA A 32 0.07 -11.03 -10.91
N GLU A 33 0.78 -10.05 -11.51
CA GLU A 33 1.82 -10.28 -12.51
C GLU A 33 2.97 -11.17 -11.99
N ALA A 34 3.24 -11.14 -10.67
CA ALA A 34 4.25 -11.95 -10.01
C ALA A 34 3.70 -13.24 -9.37
N GLY A 35 2.42 -13.57 -9.61
CA GLY A 35 1.78 -14.80 -9.13
C GLY A 35 1.36 -14.78 -7.66
N PHE A 36 1.30 -13.62 -7.02
CA PHE A 36 0.80 -13.49 -5.65
C PHE A 36 -0.73 -13.50 -5.61
N ARG A 37 -1.30 -14.15 -4.58
CA ARG A 37 -2.74 -14.21 -4.32
C ARG A 37 -3.11 -13.39 -3.09
N GLU A 38 -4.27 -12.74 -3.12
CA GLU A 38 -4.73 -11.92 -2.01
C GLU A 38 -5.09 -12.76 -0.79
N VAL A 39 -4.61 -12.35 0.38
CA VAL A 39 -5.06 -12.81 1.70
C VAL A 39 -5.61 -11.63 2.49
N ARG A 40 -6.71 -11.84 3.19
CA ARG A 40 -7.30 -10.84 4.09
C ARG A 40 -7.38 -11.42 5.49
N THR A 41 -6.60 -10.86 6.39
CA THR A 41 -6.55 -11.26 7.79
C THR A 41 -7.44 -10.36 8.65
N PRO A 42 -7.89 -10.83 9.82
CA PRO A 42 -8.63 -10.00 10.77
C PRO A 42 -7.88 -8.70 11.13
N VAL A 43 -8.63 -7.70 11.58
CA VAL A 43 -8.06 -6.42 12.04
C VAL A 43 -7.40 -6.55 13.41
N PHE A 44 -7.83 -7.51 14.21
CA PHE A 44 -7.29 -7.83 15.53
C PHE A 44 -6.97 -9.32 15.64
N GLU A 45 -6.00 -9.64 16.49
CA GLU A 45 -5.52 -10.99 16.74
C GLU A 45 -5.31 -11.20 18.24
N HIS A 46 -5.06 -12.42 18.67
CA HIS A 46 -4.56 -12.69 20.01
C HIS A 46 -3.21 -12.01 20.22
N THR A 47 -3.04 -11.36 21.35
CA THR A 47 -1.82 -10.59 21.67
C THR A 47 -0.56 -11.45 21.56
N GLU A 48 -0.66 -12.72 21.94
CA GLU A 48 0.44 -13.69 21.91
C GLU A 48 1.04 -13.87 20.51
N LEU A 49 0.26 -13.69 19.44
CA LEU A 49 0.75 -13.75 18.09
C LEU A 49 1.86 -12.72 17.85
N PHE A 50 1.64 -11.49 18.33
CA PHE A 50 2.60 -10.41 18.15
C PHE A 50 3.76 -10.47 19.14
N LEU A 51 3.52 -10.95 20.37
CA LEU A 51 4.59 -11.17 21.35
C LEU A 51 5.62 -12.18 20.84
N ARG A 52 5.17 -13.28 20.22
CA ARG A 52 6.03 -14.30 19.63
C ARG A 52 6.66 -13.85 18.33
N GLY A 53 5.84 -13.35 17.39
CA GLY A 53 6.26 -13.06 16.04
C GLY A 53 7.08 -11.79 15.89
N VAL A 54 6.73 -10.69 16.62
CA VAL A 54 7.37 -9.38 16.47
C VAL A 54 8.59 -9.22 17.36
N GLY A 55 8.61 -9.90 18.49
CA GLY A 55 9.64 -9.83 19.54
C GLY A 55 9.28 -8.85 20.67
N ASP A 56 9.40 -9.35 21.89
CA ASP A 56 9.05 -8.65 23.13
C ASP A 56 9.96 -7.43 23.44
N THR A 57 11.14 -7.35 22.80
CA THR A 57 12.10 -6.24 22.97
C THR A 57 11.85 -5.07 22.02
N THR A 58 10.93 -5.20 21.08
CA THR A 58 10.65 -4.14 20.10
C THR A 58 9.83 -3.00 20.68
N ASP A 59 10.02 -1.79 20.16
CA ASP A 59 9.19 -0.63 20.56
C ASP A 59 7.71 -0.88 20.23
N ILE A 60 7.43 -1.62 19.17
CA ILE A 60 6.08 -1.98 18.75
C ILE A 60 5.37 -2.70 19.89
N VAL A 61 5.95 -3.78 20.39
CA VAL A 61 5.36 -4.60 21.45
C VAL A 61 5.31 -3.83 22.77
N GLN A 62 6.37 -3.10 23.12
CA GLN A 62 6.45 -2.43 24.41
C GLN A 62 5.61 -1.16 24.54
N LYS A 63 5.38 -0.41 23.43
CA LYS A 63 4.85 0.95 23.50
C LYS A 63 3.77 1.28 22.46
N GLU A 64 3.70 0.54 21.35
CA GLU A 64 2.91 0.99 20.20
C GLU A 64 1.65 0.15 19.95
N MET A 65 1.50 -1.02 20.57
CA MET A 65 0.32 -1.87 20.39
C MET A 65 -0.92 -1.29 21.09
N TYR A 66 -2.06 -1.37 20.41
CA TYR A 66 -3.39 -1.16 21.00
C TYR A 66 -3.92 -2.51 21.50
N THR A 67 -3.73 -2.77 22.78
CA THR A 67 -4.10 -4.04 23.42
C THR A 67 -5.23 -3.82 24.42
N PHE A 68 -6.22 -4.71 24.42
CA PHE A 68 -7.37 -4.70 25.33
C PHE A 68 -7.84 -6.11 25.61
N LYS A 69 -8.67 -6.27 26.64
CA LYS A 69 -9.34 -7.53 26.92
C LYS A 69 -10.73 -7.56 26.29
N ASP A 70 -11.08 -8.68 25.68
CA ASP A 70 -12.44 -8.92 25.22
C ASP A 70 -13.38 -9.32 26.39
N LYS A 71 -14.67 -9.53 26.09
CA LYS A 71 -15.66 -9.94 27.11
C LYS A 71 -15.35 -11.32 27.74
N GLY A 72 -14.51 -12.13 27.10
CA GLY A 72 -14.03 -13.42 27.62
C GLY A 72 -12.70 -13.34 28.33
N ASP A 73 -12.26 -12.13 28.72
CA ASP A 73 -10.96 -11.84 29.39
C ASP A 73 -9.72 -12.25 28.59
N ARG A 74 -9.86 -12.47 27.27
CA ARG A 74 -8.74 -12.78 26.38
C ARG A 74 -8.05 -11.51 25.94
N SER A 75 -6.71 -11.53 25.91
CA SER A 75 -5.92 -10.39 25.45
C SER A 75 -5.94 -10.32 23.90
N ILE A 76 -6.43 -9.20 23.40
CA ILE A 76 -6.60 -8.92 21.96
C ILE A 76 -5.82 -7.66 21.62
N THR A 77 -5.18 -7.67 20.44
CA THR A 77 -4.39 -6.55 19.95
C THR A 77 -4.83 -6.19 18.53
N LEU A 78 -5.07 -4.90 18.28
CA LEU A 78 -5.20 -4.40 16.91
C LEU A 78 -3.86 -4.61 16.20
N LYS A 79 -3.87 -5.20 14.98
CA LYS A 79 -2.64 -5.62 14.30
C LYS A 79 -1.67 -4.44 14.08
N PRO A 80 -0.46 -4.50 14.63
CA PRO A 80 0.56 -3.47 14.47
C PRO A 80 1.41 -3.65 13.19
N GLU A 81 1.24 -4.79 12.50
CA GLU A 81 1.88 -5.14 11.24
C GLU A 81 1.11 -6.29 10.56
N GLY A 82 1.37 -6.56 9.27
CA GLY A 82 0.59 -7.52 8.49
C GLY A 82 1.14 -8.94 8.43
N THR A 83 2.47 -9.09 8.58
CA THR A 83 3.18 -10.36 8.34
C THR A 83 2.76 -11.46 9.32
N ALA A 84 2.69 -11.18 10.62
CA ALA A 84 2.31 -12.17 11.63
C ALA A 84 0.91 -12.74 11.39
N GLY A 85 -0.05 -11.89 10.97
CA GLY A 85 -1.40 -12.34 10.59
C GLY A 85 -1.39 -13.22 9.34
N ALA A 86 -0.55 -12.91 8.35
CA ALA A 86 -0.40 -13.72 7.14
C ALA A 86 0.25 -15.08 7.46
N VAL A 87 1.28 -15.10 8.32
CA VAL A 87 1.92 -16.35 8.79
C VAL A 87 0.93 -17.19 9.61
N ARG A 88 0.15 -16.57 10.52
CA ARG A 88 -0.89 -17.31 11.26
C ARG A 88 -1.90 -17.95 10.30
N ALA A 89 -2.37 -17.23 9.28
CA ALA A 89 -3.28 -17.77 8.29
C ALA A 89 -2.65 -18.93 7.48
N LEU A 90 -1.37 -18.81 7.11
CA LEU A 90 -0.61 -19.90 6.46
C LEU A 90 -0.60 -21.15 7.31
N VAL A 91 -0.33 -21.01 8.61
CA VAL A 91 -0.21 -22.14 9.56
C VAL A 91 -1.58 -22.73 9.88
N GLU A 92 -2.56 -21.91 10.27
CA GLU A 92 -3.90 -22.34 10.66
C GLU A 92 -4.61 -23.13 9.56
N HIS A 93 -4.46 -22.69 8.31
CA HIS A 93 -5.10 -23.32 7.15
C HIS A 93 -4.18 -24.29 6.40
N SER A 94 -2.99 -24.58 6.93
CA SER A 94 -2.01 -25.50 6.34
C SER A 94 -1.68 -25.19 4.87
N LEU A 95 -1.67 -23.91 4.48
CA LEU A 95 -1.44 -23.50 3.09
C LEU A 95 -0.04 -23.88 2.58
N TYR A 96 0.87 -24.18 3.47
CA TYR A 96 2.21 -24.71 3.16
C TYR A 96 2.20 -26.17 2.65
N ALA A 97 1.08 -26.88 2.81
CA ALA A 97 0.93 -28.27 2.31
C ALA A 97 0.65 -28.31 0.80
N ASP A 98 0.24 -27.19 0.23
CA ASP A 98 0.08 -27.02 -1.21
C ASP A 98 1.45 -26.82 -1.91
N ALA A 99 1.42 -26.40 -3.17
CA ALA A 99 2.63 -26.10 -3.91
C ALA A 99 3.42 -24.92 -3.32
N LEU A 100 4.73 -25.12 -3.12
CA LEU A 100 5.66 -24.05 -2.72
C LEU A 100 6.41 -23.50 -3.94
N PRO A 101 6.78 -22.23 -3.96
CA PRO A 101 6.53 -21.23 -2.91
C PRO A 101 5.07 -20.78 -2.84
N CYS A 102 4.53 -20.63 -1.62
CA CYS A 102 3.25 -19.99 -1.39
C CYS A 102 3.43 -18.47 -1.39
N LYS A 103 2.81 -17.78 -2.35
CA LYS A 103 2.93 -16.34 -2.55
C LYS A 103 1.62 -15.64 -2.20
N MET A 104 1.62 -14.82 -1.14
CA MET A 104 0.45 -14.09 -0.67
C MET A 104 0.70 -12.58 -0.64
N TYR A 105 -0.33 -11.78 -0.90
CA TYR A 105 -0.30 -10.34 -0.65
C TYR A 105 -1.52 -9.91 0.13
N TYR A 106 -1.37 -8.85 0.92
CA TYR A 106 -2.48 -8.12 1.52
C TYR A 106 -2.45 -6.67 1.06
N LEU A 107 -3.63 -6.10 0.82
CA LEU A 107 -3.78 -4.76 0.28
C LEU A 107 -4.80 -3.99 1.10
N ASN A 108 -4.53 -2.70 1.31
CA ASN A 108 -5.37 -1.81 2.11
C ASN A 108 -5.63 -2.38 3.52
N ALA A 109 -4.62 -3.05 4.07
CA ALA A 109 -4.71 -3.65 5.40
C ALA A 109 -4.47 -2.56 6.45
N PRO A 110 -5.46 -2.26 7.32
CA PRO A 110 -5.28 -1.27 8.38
C PRO A 110 -4.31 -1.79 9.43
N ILE A 111 -3.34 -0.95 9.76
CA ILE A 111 -2.28 -1.18 10.74
C ILE A 111 -2.39 -0.13 11.83
N PHE A 112 -2.30 -0.54 13.08
CA PHE A 112 -2.51 0.33 14.24
C PHE A 112 -1.26 0.41 15.10
N ARG A 113 -0.72 1.64 15.26
CA ARG A 113 0.44 1.90 16.11
C ARG A 113 0.26 3.18 16.91
N TYR A 114 0.45 3.12 18.20
CA TYR A 114 0.42 4.29 19.08
C TYR A 114 1.72 5.09 18.95
N GLU A 115 1.87 5.77 17.81
CA GLU A 115 3.00 6.66 17.54
C GLU A 115 2.57 8.13 17.52
N ALA A 116 3.54 9.03 17.65
CA ALA A 116 3.32 10.44 17.34
C ALA A 116 3.12 10.57 15.83
N PRO A 117 1.96 11.09 15.35
CA PRO A 117 1.70 11.21 13.92
C PRO A 117 2.72 12.15 13.26
N GLN A 118 3.41 11.66 12.22
CA GLN A 118 4.38 12.44 11.44
C GLN A 118 4.55 11.84 10.03
N ASN A 119 4.74 12.69 9.02
CA ASN A 119 5.21 12.32 7.67
C ASN A 119 4.69 10.98 7.13
N GLY A 120 3.35 10.83 7.02
CA GLY A 120 2.72 9.60 6.53
C GLY A 120 2.74 8.41 7.51
N ARG A 121 3.27 8.59 8.74
CA ARG A 121 3.07 7.66 9.85
C ARG A 121 1.89 8.15 10.68
N LEU A 122 0.77 7.50 10.51
CA LEU A 122 -0.44 7.72 11.29
C LEU A 122 -0.57 6.61 12.33
N ARG A 123 -1.47 6.81 13.31
CA ARG A 123 -1.82 5.76 14.28
C ARG A 123 -2.63 4.64 13.65
N GLU A 124 -3.39 4.96 12.63
CA GLU A 124 -3.97 4.04 11.67
C GLU A 124 -3.41 4.37 10.30
N HIS A 125 -2.78 3.41 9.64
CA HIS A 125 -2.27 3.53 8.28
C HIS A 125 -2.51 2.22 7.54
N HIS A 126 -2.48 2.28 6.21
CA HIS A 126 -2.81 1.15 5.37
C HIS A 126 -1.58 0.61 4.67
N GLN A 127 -1.42 -0.71 4.69
CA GLN A 127 -0.29 -1.39 4.06
C GLN A 127 -0.71 -2.21 2.84
N PHE A 128 0.18 -2.18 1.87
CA PHE A 128 0.37 -3.22 0.88
C PHE A 128 1.57 -4.05 1.29
N GLY A 129 1.41 -5.36 1.44
CA GLY A 129 2.50 -6.25 1.77
C GLY A 129 2.48 -7.52 0.95
N LEU A 130 3.66 -8.06 0.67
CA LEU A 130 3.87 -9.33 -0.02
C LEU A 130 4.67 -10.26 0.86
N GLU A 131 4.26 -11.52 0.88
CA GLU A 131 4.90 -12.59 1.65
C GLU A 131 5.09 -13.82 0.76
N CYS A 132 6.33 -14.31 0.68
CA CYS A 132 6.70 -15.50 -0.09
C CYS A 132 7.25 -16.57 0.86
N PHE A 133 6.54 -17.67 0.98
CA PHE A 133 6.85 -18.76 1.90
C PHE A 133 7.39 -19.98 1.15
N GLY A 134 8.43 -20.61 1.68
CA GLY A 134 9.02 -21.84 1.12
C GLY A 134 10.09 -21.63 0.06
N ALA A 135 10.54 -20.37 -0.16
CA ALA A 135 11.63 -20.07 -1.08
C ALA A 135 12.95 -19.85 -0.32
N LYS A 136 13.92 -20.73 -0.51
CA LYS A 136 15.23 -20.71 0.16
C LYS A 136 16.24 -19.79 -0.52
N ASP A 137 16.18 -19.73 -1.83
CA ASP A 137 17.16 -19.06 -2.67
C ASP A 137 16.99 -17.51 -2.64
N ALA A 138 18.10 -16.79 -2.77
CA ALA A 138 18.13 -15.34 -2.80
C ALA A 138 17.41 -14.73 -4.01
N SER A 139 17.01 -15.54 -4.99
CA SER A 139 16.17 -15.08 -6.11
C SER A 139 14.81 -14.58 -5.65
N ALA A 140 14.23 -15.17 -4.60
CA ALA A 140 12.97 -14.70 -4.02
C ALA A 140 13.13 -13.31 -3.36
N ASP A 141 14.26 -13.08 -2.68
CA ASP A 141 14.58 -11.75 -2.13
C ASP A 141 14.69 -10.70 -3.24
N ALA A 142 15.42 -11.06 -4.31
CA ALA A 142 15.57 -10.19 -5.48
C ALA A 142 14.23 -9.93 -6.18
N GLU A 143 13.37 -10.95 -6.35
CA GLU A 143 12.05 -10.81 -6.97
C GLU A 143 11.19 -9.77 -6.23
N LEU A 144 11.15 -9.84 -4.88
CA LEU A 144 10.39 -8.89 -4.07
C LEU A 144 10.95 -7.47 -4.16
N ILE A 145 12.26 -7.31 -4.12
CA ILE A 145 12.92 -6.01 -4.31
C ILE A 145 12.58 -5.43 -5.69
N LEU A 146 12.69 -6.26 -6.75
CA LEU A 146 12.34 -5.88 -8.11
C LEU A 146 10.89 -5.45 -8.24
N LEU A 147 9.96 -6.21 -7.63
CA LEU A 147 8.54 -5.91 -7.67
C LEU A 147 8.25 -4.57 -7.03
N ALA A 148 8.78 -4.32 -5.82
CA ALA A 148 8.61 -3.05 -5.13
C ALA A 148 9.21 -1.88 -5.93
N PHE A 149 10.42 -2.04 -6.47
CA PHE A 149 11.09 -1.03 -7.28
C PHE A 149 10.31 -0.70 -8.56
N ARG A 150 9.91 -1.73 -9.31
CA ARG A 150 9.14 -1.57 -10.56
C ARG A 150 7.76 -0.97 -10.33
N LEU A 151 7.08 -1.35 -9.24
CA LEU A 151 5.79 -0.76 -8.87
C LEU A 151 5.93 0.74 -8.64
N LEU A 152 6.88 1.18 -7.82
CA LEU A 152 7.10 2.59 -7.54
C LEU A 152 7.52 3.37 -8.81
N THR A 153 8.37 2.78 -9.66
CA THR A 153 8.74 3.36 -10.94
C THR A 153 7.54 3.49 -11.89
N ARG A 154 6.66 2.47 -11.95
CA ARG A 154 5.41 2.52 -12.75
C ARG A 154 4.43 3.57 -12.23
N LEU A 155 4.43 3.86 -10.93
CA LEU A 155 3.67 4.95 -10.32
C LEU A 155 4.28 6.33 -10.61
N GLY A 156 5.43 6.38 -11.28
CA GLY A 156 6.11 7.61 -11.69
C GLY A 156 7.13 8.13 -10.68
N VAL A 157 7.38 7.40 -9.58
CA VAL A 157 8.36 7.80 -8.55
C VAL A 157 9.76 7.77 -9.13
N LYS A 158 10.49 8.86 -8.92
CA LYS A 158 11.88 9.05 -9.34
C LYS A 158 12.82 8.98 -8.13
N ASN A 159 14.11 8.96 -8.38
CA ASN A 159 15.16 9.02 -7.34
C ASN A 159 15.04 7.93 -6.26
N LEU A 160 14.62 6.73 -6.67
CA LEU A 160 14.58 5.56 -5.79
C LEU A 160 15.99 5.00 -5.58
N SER A 161 16.37 4.77 -4.33
CA SER A 161 17.53 4.01 -3.92
C SER A 161 17.10 2.69 -3.30
N VAL A 162 17.69 1.59 -3.74
CA VAL A 162 17.52 0.27 -3.13
C VAL A 162 18.70 0.05 -2.20
N ASN A 163 18.44 0.04 -0.91
CA ASN A 163 19.45 -0.19 0.09
C ASN A 163 19.28 -1.60 0.65
N ILE A 164 20.35 -2.38 0.65
CA ILE A 164 20.36 -3.77 1.10
C ILE A 164 21.39 -4.00 2.20
N ASN A 165 21.09 -4.93 3.11
CA ASN A 165 22.02 -5.40 4.12
C ASN A 165 21.77 -6.89 4.41
N SER A 166 22.70 -7.50 5.13
CA SER A 166 22.49 -8.79 5.78
C SER A 166 22.64 -8.65 7.29
N ILE A 167 21.62 -9.09 8.02
CA ILE A 167 21.65 -9.13 9.50
C ILE A 167 21.99 -10.52 10.04
N GLY A 168 22.51 -11.40 9.17
CA GLY A 168 22.96 -12.73 9.53
C GLY A 168 21.85 -13.69 9.95
N CYS A 169 22.25 -14.88 10.28
CA CYS A 169 21.39 -15.95 10.81
C CYS A 169 21.64 -16.14 12.33
N PRO A 170 20.93 -17.07 12.99
CA PRO A 170 21.18 -17.38 14.41
C PRO A 170 22.61 -17.77 14.76
N GLU A 171 23.41 -18.27 13.80
CA GLU A 171 24.82 -18.54 14.00
C GLU A 171 25.69 -17.26 13.97
N CYS A 172 25.37 -16.31 13.10
CA CYS A 172 26.13 -15.07 12.95
C CYS A 172 25.88 -14.10 14.11
N ARG A 173 24.63 -14.02 14.60
CA ARG A 173 24.19 -13.03 15.60
C ARG A 173 25.00 -13.03 16.91
N PRO A 174 25.26 -14.17 17.55
CA PRO A 174 26.04 -14.16 18.81
C PRO A 174 27.44 -13.55 18.64
N LYS A 175 28.11 -13.87 17.52
CA LYS A 175 29.44 -13.33 17.18
C LYS A 175 29.38 -11.80 17.02
N TYR A 176 28.39 -11.33 16.28
CA TYR A 176 28.18 -9.89 16.07
C TYR A 176 27.77 -9.17 17.36
N HIS A 177 26.88 -9.74 18.15
CA HIS A 177 26.48 -9.16 19.43
C HIS A 177 27.65 -8.98 20.38
N ALA A 178 28.56 -9.96 20.45
CA ALA A 178 29.76 -9.85 21.29
C ALA A 178 30.65 -8.69 20.82
N MET A 179 30.93 -8.61 19.49
CA MET A 179 31.74 -7.55 18.91
C MET A 179 31.10 -6.16 19.06
N LEU A 180 29.77 -6.09 18.86
CA LEU A 180 29.04 -4.84 19.02
C LEU A 180 28.96 -4.39 20.49
N LYS A 181 28.77 -5.31 21.42
CA LYS A 181 28.83 -5.01 22.88
C LYS A 181 30.20 -4.53 23.32
N GLU A 182 31.27 -5.12 22.83
CA GLU A 182 32.63 -4.66 23.09
C GLU A 182 32.83 -3.21 22.59
N TYR A 183 32.41 -2.93 21.35
CA TYR A 183 32.49 -1.59 20.76
C TYR A 183 31.66 -0.56 21.55
N LEU A 184 30.42 -0.91 21.93
CA LEU A 184 29.48 -0.02 22.62
C LEU A 184 29.84 0.17 24.10
N GLY A 185 30.50 -0.80 24.76
CA GLY A 185 30.79 -0.79 26.18
C GLY A 185 31.54 0.45 26.64
N GLY A 186 32.51 0.91 25.83
CA GLY A 186 33.24 2.15 26.11
C GLY A 186 32.51 3.45 25.77
N ARG A 187 31.25 3.36 25.24
CA ARG A 187 30.47 4.50 24.72
C ARG A 187 29.08 4.62 25.33
N ILE A 188 28.67 3.62 26.08
CA ILE A 188 27.27 3.48 26.58
C ILE A 188 26.85 4.64 27.49
N ASP A 189 27.76 5.18 28.29
CA ASP A 189 27.47 6.29 29.19
C ASP A 189 27.03 7.56 28.47
N GLY A 190 27.54 7.77 27.26
CA GLY A 190 27.19 8.91 26.40
C GLY A 190 25.89 8.73 25.63
N MET A 191 25.25 7.57 25.70
CA MET A 191 24.04 7.26 24.94
C MET A 191 22.74 7.65 25.70
N CYS A 192 21.61 7.66 24.96
CA CYS A 192 20.30 7.89 25.56
C CYS A 192 19.86 6.68 26.38
N ASP A 193 18.91 6.90 27.32
CA ASP A 193 18.41 5.85 28.22
C ASP A 193 17.82 4.65 27.49
N THR A 194 17.16 4.88 26.37
CA THR A 194 16.65 3.82 25.49
C THR A 194 17.79 2.95 24.95
N CYS A 195 18.91 3.55 24.51
CA CYS A 195 20.07 2.79 24.05
C CYS A 195 20.77 2.05 25.17
N LYS A 196 20.85 2.62 26.37
CA LYS A 196 21.35 1.94 27.56
C LYS A 196 20.54 0.68 27.87
N SER A 197 19.21 0.79 27.84
CA SER A 197 18.32 -0.37 28.03
C SER A 197 18.44 -1.42 26.92
N ARG A 198 18.68 -1.00 25.67
CA ARG A 198 18.86 -1.90 24.51
C ARG A 198 20.19 -2.61 24.50
N PHE A 199 21.22 -2.04 25.10
CA PHE A 199 22.59 -2.58 25.11
C PHE A 199 22.63 -4.03 25.60
N ASP A 200 21.90 -4.35 26.65
CA ASP A 200 21.90 -5.70 27.20
C ASP A 200 20.94 -6.65 26.47
N ARG A 201 19.80 -6.15 26.04
CA ARG A 201 18.72 -6.96 25.48
C ARG A 201 18.90 -7.22 23.98
N ASN A 202 19.11 -6.15 23.21
CA ASN A 202 19.24 -6.20 21.76
C ASN A 202 20.13 -5.07 21.25
N PRO A 203 21.46 -5.24 21.31
CA PRO A 203 22.42 -4.20 20.94
C PRO A 203 22.29 -3.75 19.47
N LEU A 204 21.78 -4.59 18.56
CA LEU A 204 21.51 -4.20 17.18
C LEU A 204 20.58 -2.98 17.09
N ARG A 205 19.61 -2.86 17.99
CA ARG A 205 18.66 -1.74 18.02
C ARG A 205 19.30 -0.40 18.43
N VAL A 206 20.52 -0.41 18.95
CA VAL A 206 21.26 0.81 19.24
C VAL A 206 21.68 1.50 17.95
N LEU A 207 21.97 0.74 16.89
CA LEU A 207 22.34 1.26 15.55
C LEU A 207 21.23 2.05 14.88
N ASP A 208 19.95 1.74 15.19
CA ASP A 208 18.76 2.44 14.65
C ASP A 208 18.28 3.59 15.56
N CYS A 209 19.10 4.04 16.49
CA CYS A 209 18.74 5.15 17.36
C CYS A 209 18.65 6.46 16.57
N LYS A 210 17.59 7.25 16.81
CA LYS A 210 17.33 8.51 16.11
C LYS A 210 17.92 9.74 16.79
N GLU A 211 18.45 9.57 18.01
CA GLU A 211 19.15 10.61 18.75
C GLU A 211 20.50 10.90 18.09
N LYS A 212 20.75 12.15 17.69
CA LYS A 212 21.99 12.56 17.01
C LYS A 212 23.25 12.14 17.74
N ARG A 213 23.27 12.32 19.09
CA ARG A 213 24.43 11.91 19.91
C ARG A 213 24.69 10.40 19.84
N CYS A 214 23.65 9.58 19.78
CA CYS A 214 23.81 8.14 19.66
C CYS A 214 24.29 7.76 18.25
N GLN A 215 23.78 8.42 17.21
CA GLN A 215 24.20 8.21 15.84
C GLN A 215 25.71 8.50 15.64
N GLU A 216 26.21 9.56 16.24
CA GLU A 216 27.67 9.86 16.20
C GLU A 216 28.49 8.78 16.93
N LEU A 217 28.01 8.26 18.06
CA LEU A 217 28.72 7.23 18.82
C LEU A 217 28.73 5.85 18.13
N VAL A 218 27.78 5.57 17.23
CA VAL A 218 27.71 4.32 16.48
C VAL A 218 28.21 4.45 15.05
N LYS A 219 28.70 5.61 14.65
CA LYS A 219 29.13 5.89 13.27
C LYS A 219 30.11 4.88 12.72
N ASP A 220 31.10 4.50 13.53
CA ASP A 220 32.17 3.57 13.19
C ASP A 220 31.95 2.19 13.84
N ALA A 221 30.69 1.82 14.13
CA ALA A 221 30.38 0.51 14.67
C ALA A 221 30.73 -0.60 13.66
N PRO A 222 31.21 -1.76 14.14
CA PRO A 222 31.51 -2.88 13.27
C PRO A 222 30.28 -3.32 12.47
N SER A 223 30.50 -3.87 11.28
CA SER A 223 29.43 -4.33 10.41
C SER A 223 29.09 -5.80 10.68
N MET A 224 27.81 -6.17 10.57
CA MET A 224 27.40 -7.57 10.55
C MET A 224 28.05 -8.32 9.38
N LEU A 225 28.31 -7.63 8.27
CA LEU A 225 28.90 -8.22 7.06
C LEU A 225 30.30 -8.79 7.30
N ASP A 226 31.02 -8.31 8.33
CA ASP A 226 32.38 -8.76 8.67
C ASP A 226 32.38 -10.14 9.33
N VAL A 227 31.25 -10.57 9.92
CA VAL A 227 31.16 -11.81 10.72
C VAL A 227 30.10 -12.81 10.21
N LEU A 228 29.63 -12.60 9.00
CA LEU A 228 28.72 -13.57 8.37
C LEU A 228 29.35 -14.94 8.25
N CYS A 229 28.57 -16.01 8.51
CA CYS A 229 28.96 -17.37 8.13
C CYS A 229 28.96 -17.54 6.61
N ASP A 230 29.54 -18.61 6.13
CA ASP A 230 29.72 -18.85 4.68
C ASP A 230 28.38 -18.91 3.94
N ASP A 231 27.35 -19.52 4.55
CA ASP A 231 25.98 -19.58 3.98
C ASP A 231 25.38 -18.16 3.83
N CYS A 232 25.50 -17.31 4.85
CA CYS A 232 25.00 -15.93 4.78
C CYS A 232 25.79 -15.07 3.78
N LYS A 233 27.12 -15.26 3.69
CA LYS A 233 27.94 -14.59 2.68
C LYS A 233 27.54 -15.02 1.27
N ALA A 234 27.38 -16.32 1.04
CA ALA A 234 26.97 -16.85 -0.26
C ALA A 234 25.57 -16.35 -0.67
N HIS A 235 24.61 -16.36 0.25
CA HIS A 235 23.27 -15.85 0.03
C HIS A 235 23.28 -14.34 -0.33
N PHE A 236 24.01 -13.53 0.42
CA PHE A 236 24.09 -12.09 0.17
C PHE A 236 24.81 -11.76 -1.15
N ALA A 237 25.86 -12.50 -1.47
CA ALA A 237 26.54 -12.38 -2.76
C ALA A 237 25.62 -12.78 -3.93
N GLN A 238 24.80 -13.81 -3.75
CA GLN A 238 23.86 -14.25 -4.76
C GLN A 238 22.76 -13.22 -4.99
N LEU A 239 22.21 -12.59 -3.92
CA LEU A 239 21.27 -11.47 -4.03
C LEU A 239 21.85 -10.34 -4.90
N GLN A 240 23.09 -9.92 -4.62
CA GLN A 240 23.75 -8.87 -5.37
C GLN A 240 23.87 -9.22 -6.87
N ARG A 241 24.19 -10.48 -7.18
CA ARG A 241 24.27 -10.96 -8.59
C ARG A 241 22.91 -10.89 -9.28
N TYR A 242 21.80 -11.25 -8.59
CA TYR A 242 20.45 -11.16 -9.17
C TYR A 242 20.04 -9.70 -9.41
N LEU A 243 20.29 -8.80 -8.46
CA LEU A 243 19.99 -7.37 -8.63
C LEU A 243 20.80 -6.76 -9.78
N ALA A 244 22.09 -7.07 -9.87
CA ALA A 244 22.93 -6.61 -10.95
C ALA A 244 22.48 -7.14 -12.32
N ALA A 245 22.12 -8.43 -12.42
CA ALA A 245 21.61 -9.05 -13.64
C ALA A 245 20.27 -8.43 -14.08
N ALA A 246 19.44 -7.98 -13.11
CA ALA A 246 18.18 -7.31 -13.37
C ALA A 246 18.35 -5.80 -13.68
N GLY A 247 19.57 -5.26 -13.63
CA GLY A 247 19.85 -3.84 -13.87
C GLY A 247 19.31 -2.91 -12.79
N ILE A 248 19.11 -3.40 -11.56
CA ILE A 248 18.64 -2.60 -10.43
C ILE A 248 19.86 -2.00 -9.71
N PRO A 249 19.97 -0.65 -9.66
CA PRO A 249 20.98 -0.02 -8.85
C PRO A 249 20.67 -0.22 -7.36
N TYR A 250 21.68 -0.66 -6.59
CA TYR A 250 21.54 -0.85 -5.16
C TYR A 250 22.77 -0.31 -4.41
N GLN A 251 22.60 -0.04 -3.14
CA GLN A 251 23.65 0.33 -2.21
C GLN A 251 23.64 -0.66 -1.04
N ILE A 252 24.84 -1.01 -0.56
CA ILE A 252 24.99 -1.79 0.67
C ILE A 252 25.04 -0.78 1.82
N ASP A 253 24.05 -0.84 2.71
CA ASP A 253 24.00 -0.02 3.92
C ASP A 253 23.98 -0.91 5.17
N SER A 254 25.15 -1.11 5.76
CA SER A 254 25.35 -1.94 6.94
C SER A 254 24.61 -1.45 8.19
N ARG A 255 24.04 -0.23 8.17
CA ARG A 255 23.26 0.35 9.27
C ARG A 255 21.79 0.02 9.22
N ILE A 256 21.30 -0.58 8.12
CA ILE A 256 19.90 -1.01 8.06
C ILE A 256 19.66 -2.11 9.09
N VAL A 257 18.89 -1.75 10.12
CA VAL A 257 18.34 -2.66 11.13
C VAL A 257 16.82 -2.49 11.10
N ARG A 258 16.09 -3.59 10.97
CA ARG A 258 14.61 -3.54 10.90
C ARG A 258 13.99 -3.41 12.28
N GLY A 259 12.79 -2.82 12.33
CA GLY A 259 12.02 -2.60 13.56
C GLY A 259 11.43 -3.85 14.20
N LEU A 260 11.64 -5.03 13.62
CA LEU A 260 11.05 -6.31 14.01
C LEU A 260 12.17 -7.33 14.19
N ASP A 261 12.10 -8.16 15.22
CA ASP A 261 13.20 -9.03 15.61
C ASP A 261 13.27 -10.35 14.81
N TYR A 262 12.21 -10.68 14.08
CA TYR A 262 12.12 -11.92 13.31
C TYR A 262 13.00 -11.98 12.06
N TYR A 263 13.51 -10.84 11.58
CA TYR A 263 14.31 -10.84 10.35
C TYR A 263 15.60 -11.64 10.47
N THR A 264 15.99 -12.27 9.36
CA THR A 264 17.22 -13.04 9.18
C THR A 264 17.82 -12.72 7.82
N LYS A 265 19.13 -12.98 7.64
CA LYS A 265 19.82 -12.82 6.36
C LYS A 265 19.53 -11.45 5.70
N THR A 266 18.84 -11.44 4.56
CA THR A 266 18.55 -10.23 3.78
C THR A 266 17.58 -9.29 4.48
N VAL A 267 17.93 -8.02 4.54
CA VAL A 267 17.01 -6.89 4.81
C VAL A 267 17.21 -5.82 3.75
N PHE A 268 16.14 -5.11 3.43
CA PHE A 268 16.20 -4.04 2.42
C PHE A 268 15.24 -2.90 2.70
N GLU A 269 15.56 -1.76 2.15
CA GLU A 269 14.71 -0.57 2.14
C GLU A 269 14.75 0.10 0.76
N LEU A 270 13.59 0.52 0.28
CA LEU A 270 13.49 1.44 -0.84
C LEU A 270 13.28 2.84 -0.28
N ILE A 271 14.25 3.70 -0.59
CA ILE A 271 14.32 5.06 -0.05
C ILE A 271 14.24 6.04 -1.21
N THR A 272 13.55 7.13 -1.01
CA THR A 272 13.59 8.29 -1.90
C THR A 272 14.04 9.52 -1.15
N THR A 273 14.68 10.44 -1.83
CA THR A 273 15.06 11.74 -1.27
C THR A 273 13.97 12.74 -1.60
N THR A 274 13.35 13.28 -0.57
CA THR A 274 12.36 14.37 -0.65
C THR A 274 12.98 15.68 -0.17
N LYS A 275 12.23 16.79 -0.29
CA LYS A 275 12.65 18.09 0.25
C LYS A 275 12.89 18.06 1.76
N ASP A 276 12.18 17.19 2.46
CA ASP A 276 12.23 17.03 3.92
C ASP A 276 13.27 15.98 4.38
N GLY A 277 14.04 15.42 3.44
CA GLY A 277 15.04 14.39 3.70
C GLY A 277 14.69 13.01 3.12
N ASN A 278 15.42 12.00 3.56
CA ASN A 278 15.21 10.63 3.09
C ASN A 278 13.93 10.02 3.68
N LEU A 279 13.12 9.43 2.81
CA LEU A 279 11.88 8.74 3.16
C LEU A 279 11.97 7.27 2.75
N THR A 280 11.90 6.36 3.72
CA THR A 280 11.71 4.92 3.45
C THR A 280 10.27 4.67 3.06
N VAL A 281 10.03 4.27 1.81
CA VAL A 281 8.71 4.00 1.24
C VAL A 281 8.32 2.55 1.41
N CYS A 282 9.27 1.64 1.22
CA CYS A 282 9.09 0.19 1.33
C CYS A 282 10.21 -0.39 2.17
N GLY A 283 9.91 -1.37 2.97
CA GLY A 283 10.93 -2.08 3.72
C GLY A 283 10.54 -3.53 3.98
N GLY A 284 11.51 -4.41 3.86
CA GLY A 284 11.30 -5.84 3.97
C GLY A 284 12.58 -6.61 4.27
N GLY A 285 12.47 -7.91 4.12
CA GLY A 285 13.58 -8.83 4.32
C GLY A 285 13.12 -10.26 4.53
N ARG A 286 14.07 -11.12 4.77
CA ARG A 286 13.90 -12.55 5.03
C ARG A 286 13.65 -12.81 6.51
N TYR A 287 12.82 -13.82 6.82
CA TYR A 287 12.47 -14.21 8.19
C TYR A 287 12.24 -15.73 8.29
N ASP A 288 13.33 -16.46 8.25
CA ASP A 288 13.35 -17.92 8.08
C ASP A 288 12.79 -18.71 9.29
N ASN A 289 12.63 -18.09 10.47
CA ASN A 289 12.19 -18.77 11.68
C ASN A 289 10.73 -18.47 12.08
N LEU A 290 10.14 -17.39 11.54
CA LEU A 290 8.85 -16.89 12.02
C LEU A 290 7.71 -17.89 11.87
N VAL A 291 7.69 -18.70 10.80
CA VAL A 291 6.64 -19.71 10.60
C VAL A 291 6.69 -20.76 11.70
N GLU A 292 7.89 -21.23 12.07
CA GLU A 292 8.12 -22.18 13.16
C GLU A 292 7.79 -21.58 14.53
N GLU A 293 8.18 -20.34 14.78
CA GLU A 293 7.88 -19.60 16.01
C GLU A 293 6.37 -19.44 16.26
N ILE A 294 5.58 -19.33 15.19
CA ILE A 294 4.11 -19.24 15.27
C ILE A 294 3.46 -20.64 15.35
N GLY A 295 4.22 -21.71 15.24
CA GLY A 295 3.76 -23.11 15.41
C GLY A 295 3.58 -23.88 14.11
N GLY A 296 4.09 -23.38 13.00
CA GLY A 296 4.14 -24.06 11.71
C GLY A 296 5.41 -24.90 11.53
N PRO A 297 5.62 -25.48 10.35
CA PRO A 297 6.87 -26.18 10.02
C PRO A 297 8.01 -25.18 9.81
N GLN A 298 9.26 -25.68 9.86
CA GLN A 298 10.42 -24.89 9.47
C GLN A 298 10.34 -24.53 7.99
N LEU A 299 10.03 -23.26 7.71
CA LEU A 299 9.79 -22.76 6.36
C LEU A 299 10.41 -21.37 6.18
N GLN A 300 11.29 -21.25 5.20
CA GLN A 300 11.91 -19.99 4.87
C GLN A 300 10.88 -19.03 4.29
N ALA A 301 11.02 -17.75 4.64
CA ALA A 301 10.11 -16.74 4.16
C ALA A 301 10.81 -15.40 3.93
N VAL A 302 10.27 -14.63 3.00
CA VAL A 302 10.71 -13.27 2.68
C VAL A 302 9.50 -12.43 2.31
N GLY A 303 9.47 -11.18 2.76
CA GLY A 303 8.35 -10.28 2.51
C GLY A 303 8.73 -8.81 2.60
N PHE A 304 7.78 -7.95 2.27
CA PHE A 304 7.89 -6.51 2.50
C PHE A 304 6.55 -5.87 2.86
N GLY A 305 6.62 -4.71 3.50
CA GLY A 305 5.49 -3.81 3.72
C GLY A 305 5.73 -2.43 3.11
N MET A 306 4.69 -1.88 2.48
CA MET A 306 4.67 -0.55 1.88
C MET A 306 3.43 0.20 2.34
N GLY A 307 3.60 1.40 2.91
CA GLY A 307 2.47 2.24 3.37
C GLY A 307 1.83 2.97 2.20
N ILE A 308 0.51 2.82 2.01
CA ILE A 308 -0.23 3.46 0.92
C ILE A 308 -0.21 4.98 1.07
N GLU A 309 -0.40 5.50 2.30
CA GLU A 309 -0.33 6.93 2.59
C GLU A 309 1.01 7.54 2.21
N ARG A 310 2.12 6.80 2.43
CA ARG A 310 3.46 7.25 2.05
C ARG A 310 3.65 7.30 0.55
N VAL A 311 3.13 6.31 -0.17
CA VAL A 311 3.16 6.30 -1.64
C VAL A 311 2.40 7.51 -2.18
N LEU A 312 1.18 7.76 -1.70
CA LEU A 312 0.37 8.92 -2.12
C LEU A 312 1.05 10.25 -1.79
N MET A 313 1.60 10.38 -0.57
CA MET A 313 2.35 11.57 -0.16
C MET A 313 3.59 11.81 -1.03
N LEU A 314 4.29 10.73 -1.39
CA LEU A 314 5.44 10.81 -2.28
C LEU A 314 5.03 11.25 -3.68
N MET A 315 3.96 10.67 -4.23
CA MET A 315 3.43 11.09 -5.54
C MET A 315 3.08 12.58 -5.54
N ASP A 316 2.47 13.09 -4.47
CA ASP A 316 2.18 14.52 -4.31
C ASP A 316 3.45 15.37 -4.27
N SER A 317 4.47 14.93 -3.51
CA SER A 317 5.72 15.67 -3.37
C SER A 317 6.54 15.77 -4.66
N GLU A 318 6.37 14.77 -5.55
CA GLU A 318 7.01 14.72 -6.87
C GLU A 318 6.14 15.30 -7.99
N GLY A 319 4.93 15.80 -7.66
CA GLY A 319 3.99 16.36 -8.64
C GLY A 319 3.44 15.33 -9.63
N ILE A 320 3.33 14.06 -9.22
CA ILE A 320 2.79 13.00 -10.06
C ILE A 320 1.27 13.11 -10.09
N GLU A 321 0.73 13.42 -11.27
CA GLU A 321 -0.71 13.53 -11.46
C GLU A 321 -1.36 12.14 -11.57
N ILE A 322 -2.37 11.90 -10.74
CA ILE A 322 -3.20 10.71 -10.82
C ILE A 322 -4.42 11.03 -11.68
N PRO A 323 -4.67 10.25 -12.76
CA PRO A 323 -5.83 10.50 -13.62
C PRO A 323 -7.13 10.52 -12.82
N ARG A 324 -7.85 11.60 -12.90
CA ARG A 324 -9.16 11.72 -12.25
C ARG A 324 -10.19 11.00 -13.13
N PRO A 325 -10.93 10.01 -12.60
CA PRO A 325 -12.00 9.40 -13.37
C PRO A 325 -13.08 10.45 -13.70
N ASN A 326 -13.75 10.29 -14.82
CA ASN A 326 -14.93 11.08 -15.09
C ASN A 326 -15.95 10.86 -13.98
N GLN A 327 -16.55 11.93 -13.49
CA GLN A 327 -17.58 11.80 -12.47
C GLN A 327 -18.85 11.14 -13.03
N TYR A 328 -19.13 11.41 -14.30
CA TYR A 328 -20.23 10.82 -15.07
C TYR A 328 -19.90 10.92 -16.56
N ASP A 329 -20.33 9.91 -17.33
CA ASP A 329 -20.21 9.90 -18.79
C ASP A 329 -21.45 10.52 -19.43
N VAL A 330 -22.60 10.36 -18.80
CA VAL A 330 -23.90 10.86 -19.25
C VAL A 330 -24.61 11.54 -18.10
N PHE A 331 -25.09 12.74 -18.34
CA PHE A 331 -25.98 13.47 -17.45
C PHE A 331 -27.34 13.62 -18.09
N VAL A 332 -28.38 13.17 -17.41
CA VAL A 332 -29.77 13.24 -17.89
C VAL A 332 -30.52 14.24 -17.03
N THR A 333 -31.12 15.23 -17.67
CA THR A 333 -32.03 16.20 -17.02
C THR A 333 -33.38 16.21 -17.71
N TYR A 334 -34.41 16.66 -17.04
CA TYR A 334 -35.76 16.72 -17.57
C TYR A 334 -36.45 18.06 -17.24
N MET A 335 -37.50 18.35 -17.98
CA MET A 335 -38.36 19.51 -17.77
C MET A 335 -39.84 19.06 -17.72
N GLY A 336 -40.65 19.76 -16.94
CA GLY A 336 -42.05 19.44 -16.78
C GLY A 336 -42.30 18.07 -16.16
N GLU A 337 -43.24 17.31 -16.69
CA GLU A 337 -43.70 16.05 -16.14
C GLU A 337 -42.91 14.80 -16.62
N HIS A 338 -41.72 14.99 -17.24
CA HIS A 338 -40.92 13.90 -17.82
C HIS A 338 -39.99 13.20 -16.83
N GLN A 339 -40.23 13.31 -15.54
CA GLN A 339 -39.40 12.72 -14.51
C GLN A 339 -39.30 11.19 -14.61
N VAL A 340 -40.42 10.52 -14.85
CA VAL A 340 -40.48 9.05 -14.91
C VAL A 340 -39.76 8.52 -16.14
N GLU A 341 -39.91 9.17 -17.28
CA GLU A 341 -39.22 8.82 -18.54
C GLU A 341 -37.72 9.05 -18.42
N ALA A 342 -37.28 10.16 -17.82
CA ALA A 342 -35.88 10.42 -17.56
C ALA A 342 -35.27 9.36 -16.61
N PHE A 343 -35.96 9.01 -15.54
CA PHE A 343 -35.58 7.91 -14.66
C PHE A 343 -35.43 6.58 -15.42
N ALA A 344 -36.44 6.21 -16.21
CA ALA A 344 -36.40 5.00 -17.01
C ALA A 344 -35.24 5.00 -18.02
N LEU A 345 -34.95 6.15 -18.64
CA LEU A 345 -33.80 6.30 -19.54
C LEU A 345 -32.49 6.05 -18.79
N VAL A 346 -32.30 6.64 -17.61
CA VAL A 346 -31.09 6.43 -16.80
C VAL A 346 -30.91 4.95 -16.46
N GLN A 347 -31.99 4.24 -16.07
CA GLN A 347 -31.88 2.82 -15.77
C GLN A 347 -31.50 1.99 -17.01
N ARG A 348 -32.05 2.33 -18.19
CA ARG A 348 -31.65 1.67 -19.45
C ARG A 348 -30.19 1.92 -19.80
N LEU A 349 -29.70 3.16 -19.64
CA LEU A 349 -28.30 3.51 -19.89
C LEU A 349 -27.36 2.74 -18.95
N ARG A 350 -27.69 2.63 -17.65
CA ARG A 350 -26.92 1.84 -16.68
C ARG A 350 -26.84 0.36 -17.02
N VAL A 351 -27.90 -0.22 -17.58
CA VAL A 351 -27.92 -1.63 -18.00
C VAL A 351 -27.21 -1.84 -19.34
N ALA A 352 -27.32 -0.90 -20.28
CA ALA A 352 -26.72 -0.99 -21.60
C ALA A 352 -25.19 -0.95 -21.53
N ASP A 353 -24.60 -0.29 -20.52
CA ASP A 353 -23.14 -0.21 -20.36
C ASP A 353 -22.49 -1.59 -20.13
N HIS A 354 -23.18 -2.55 -19.55
CA HIS A 354 -22.71 -3.93 -19.47
C HIS A 354 -22.61 -4.66 -20.81
N GLY A 355 -23.18 -4.11 -21.87
CA GLY A 355 -23.21 -4.68 -23.23
C GLY A 355 -22.29 -4.01 -24.26
N LEU A 356 -21.93 -2.73 -24.05
CA LEU A 356 -21.19 -1.94 -25.04
C LEU A 356 -19.68 -2.22 -25.07
N HIS A 357 -19.09 -2.87 -24.08
CA HIS A 357 -17.68 -3.21 -24.04
C HIS A 357 -17.27 -4.48 -24.83
N ARG A 358 -18.16 -5.08 -25.61
CA ARG A 358 -17.88 -6.30 -26.39
C ARG A 358 -17.46 -6.08 -27.84
N VAL A 359 -17.38 -4.85 -28.32
CA VAL A 359 -17.00 -4.59 -29.73
C VAL A 359 -15.80 -3.66 -29.74
N ASN A 360 -14.64 -4.20 -29.53
CA ASN A 360 -13.33 -3.94 -30.14
C ASN A 360 -12.23 -4.48 -29.22
N GLY A 361 -11.48 -5.46 -29.71
CA GLY A 361 -10.39 -6.14 -29.01
C GLY A 361 -9.23 -5.19 -28.66
N GLY A 362 -9.33 -4.54 -27.53
CA GLY A 362 -8.29 -3.72 -26.92
C GLY A 362 -8.50 -3.71 -25.40
N ALA A 363 -7.40 -3.91 -24.67
CA ALA A 363 -7.27 -4.09 -23.23
C ALA A 363 -8.41 -3.52 -22.36
N LEU A 364 -8.95 -4.41 -21.53
CA LEU A 364 -9.94 -4.13 -20.48
C LEU A 364 -9.49 -2.97 -19.55
N HIS A 365 -9.95 -1.78 -19.84
CA HIS A 365 -10.16 -0.76 -18.84
C HIS A 365 -11.67 -0.79 -18.49
N THR A 366 -12.01 -1.46 -17.41
CA THR A 366 -13.34 -1.38 -16.80
C THR A 366 -13.50 0.01 -16.16
N GLN A 367 -13.76 1.02 -16.98
CA GLN A 367 -14.38 2.25 -16.48
C GLN A 367 -15.88 1.96 -16.45
N GLN A 368 -16.44 1.82 -15.25
CA GLN A 368 -17.87 1.82 -15.05
C GLN A 368 -18.39 3.20 -15.48
N ALA A 369 -19.24 3.24 -16.49
CA ALA A 369 -19.97 4.46 -16.80
C ALA A 369 -20.84 4.83 -15.59
N VAL A 370 -20.56 5.97 -14.99
CA VAL A 370 -21.37 6.51 -13.92
C VAL A 370 -22.45 7.36 -14.55
N VAL A 371 -23.67 6.84 -14.59
CA VAL A 371 -24.86 7.60 -14.98
C VAL A 371 -25.45 8.18 -13.70
N ASP A 372 -25.37 9.49 -13.54
CA ASP A 372 -25.96 10.17 -12.40
C ASP A 372 -27.28 10.85 -12.82
N LEU A 373 -28.34 10.63 -12.01
CA LEU A 373 -29.60 11.30 -12.16
C LEU A 373 -29.68 12.40 -11.10
N GLN A 374 -29.34 13.62 -11.47
CA GLN A 374 -29.66 14.75 -10.63
C GLN A 374 -31.01 15.33 -11.02
N ILE A 375 -31.97 15.19 -10.10
CA ILE A 375 -33.28 15.79 -10.23
C ILE A 375 -33.14 17.27 -9.87
N HIS A 376 -32.87 18.11 -10.87
CA HIS A 376 -32.96 19.55 -10.70
C HIS A 376 -34.17 20.07 -11.47
N HIS A 377 -35.07 20.79 -10.78
CA HIS A 377 -35.87 21.78 -11.46
C HIS A 377 -34.91 22.76 -12.10
N LEU A 378 -34.86 22.81 -13.42
CA LEU A 378 -34.12 23.86 -14.14
C LEU A 378 -34.79 25.21 -13.84
N VAL A 379 -34.47 25.79 -12.69
CA VAL A 379 -34.59 27.21 -12.46
C VAL A 379 -33.18 27.77 -12.67
N ASP A 380 -32.96 28.38 -13.82
CA ASP A 380 -31.75 29.15 -14.19
C ASP A 380 -30.38 28.49 -13.92
N VAL A 381 -29.95 27.60 -14.81
CA VAL A 381 -28.51 27.34 -14.95
C VAL A 381 -27.93 28.40 -15.88
N GLN A 382 -27.49 29.51 -15.32
CA GLN A 382 -26.58 30.44 -15.98
C GLN A 382 -25.22 29.79 -16.15
N LEU A 383 -25.02 29.07 -17.26
CA LEU A 383 -23.69 28.78 -17.76
C LEU A 383 -23.22 30.05 -18.50
N ALA A 384 -22.19 30.72 -17.96
CA ALA A 384 -21.61 31.91 -18.55
C ALA A 384 -21.20 31.62 -20.00
N GLY A 385 -21.93 32.19 -20.98
CA GLY A 385 -21.65 32.20 -22.40
C GLY A 385 -22.72 31.61 -23.34
N GLU A 386 -23.88 31.13 -22.84
CA GLU A 386 -24.74 30.23 -23.65
C GLU A 386 -26.21 30.66 -23.75
N GLN A 387 -26.48 31.89 -24.17
CA GLN A 387 -27.86 32.34 -24.41
C GLN A 387 -28.62 31.60 -25.50
N GLN A 388 -27.94 30.83 -26.36
CA GLN A 388 -28.61 30.07 -27.46
C GLN A 388 -29.10 28.66 -27.06
N ILE A 389 -28.63 28.09 -25.96
CA ILE A 389 -29.05 26.75 -25.51
C ILE A 389 -30.42 26.79 -24.83
N HIS A 390 -30.75 27.87 -24.14
CA HIS A 390 -32.04 28.02 -23.43
C HIS A 390 -33.27 27.95 -24.36
N HIS A 391 -33.18 28.41 -25.58
CA HIS A 391 -34.36 28.47 -26.47
C HIS A 391 -34.73 27.11 -27.11
N ARG A 392 -33.76 26.21 -27.25
CA ARG A 392 -34.01 24.85 -27.82
C ARG A 392 -34.31 23.79 -26.77
N ALA A 393 -33.80 23.95 -25.53
CA ALA A 393 -34.11 23.03 -24.43
C ALA A 393 -35.59 23.10 -23.98
N HIS A 394 -36.24 24.23 -24.16
CA HIS A 394 -37.67 24.42 -23.86
C HIS A 394 -38.61 23.53 -24.70
N LEU A 395 -38.17 23.00 -25.82
CA LEU A 395 -39.03 22.23 -26.74
C LEU A 395 -38.85 20.71 -26.63
N ALA A 396 -37.90 20.20 -25.86
CA ALA A 396 -37.47 18.80 -25.98
C ALA A 396 -37.78 17.91 -24.74
N GLY A 397 -38.23 18.43 -23.63
CA GLY A 397 -38.64 17.70 -22.44
C GLY A 397 -37.54 16.91 -21.71
N ILE A 398 -36.58 16.32 -22.43
CA ILE A 398 -35.45 15.57 -21.84
C ILE A 398 -34.17 15.96 -22.60
N ALA A 399 -33.12 16.31 -21.87
CA ALA A 399 -31.80 16.60 -22.42
C ALA A 399 -30.77 15.62 -21.90
N VAL A 400 -29.93 15.10 -22.78
CA VAL A 400 -28.82 14.19 -22.46
C VAL A 400 -27.51 14.91 -22.77
N LEU A 401 -26.67 15.09 -21.76
CA LEU A 401 -25.34 15.67 -21.90
C LEU A 401 -24.31 14.53 -21.85
N GLN A 402 -23.57 14.34 -22.94
CA GLN A 402 -22.50 13.34 -23.04
C GLN A 402 -21.14 14.02 -23.15
N ARG A 403 -20.21 13.63 -22.32
CA ARG A 403 -18.82 14.09 -22.39
C ARG A 403 -17.98 13.08 -23.17
N GLN A 404 -17.41 13.51 -24.29
CA GLN A 404 -16.44 12.73 -25.07
C GLN A 404 -15.19 13.56 -25.32
N HIS A 405 -14.01 13.03 -24.91
CA HIS A 405 -12.68 13.61 -25.21
C HIS A 405 -12.56 15.11 -24.88
N GLY A 406 -13.07 15.54 -23.73
CA GLY A 406 -13.00 16.94 -23.30
C GLY A 406 -14.07 17.89 -23.86
N ALA A 407 -14.92 17.42 -24.79
CA ALA A 407 -16.04 18.18 -25.33
C ALA A 407 -17.38 17.69 -24.75
N VAL A 408 -18.30 18.60 -24.47
CA VAL A 408 -19.68 18.30 -24.06
C VAL A 408 -20.57 18.26 -25.30
N ARG A 409 -21.29 17.16 -25.50
CA ARG A 409 -22.31 17.06 -26.55
C ARG A 409 -23.69 17.07 -25.91
N LEU A 410 -24.57 17.92 -26.41
CA LEU A 410 -25.98 17.95 -26.04
C LEU A 410 -26.78 17.16 -27.08
N ALA A 411 -27.50 16.13 -26.64
CA ALA A 411 -28.49 15.43 -27.44
C ALA A 411 -29.90 15.74 -26.89
N LEU A 412 -30.74 16.33 -27.70
CA LEU A 412 -32.13 16.59 -27.35
C LEU A 412 -33.00 15.44 -27.85
N LEU A 413 -33.77 14.82 -26.96
CA LEU A 413 -34.71 13.77 -27.33
C LEU A 413 -36.07 14.38 -27.65
N HIS A 414 -36.46 14.34 -28.93
CA HIS A 414 -37.77 14.76 -29.40
C HIS A 414 -38.76 13.56 -29.38
N GLY A 415 -39.84 13.72 -28.63
CA GLY A 415 -41.06 12.95 -28.79
C GLY A 415 -41.03 11.46 -28.40
N PHE A 416 -41.49 11.16 -27.21
CA PHE A 416 -41.90 9.79 -26.85
C PHE A 416 -43.39 9.62 -27.22
N VAL A 417 -43.66 8.99 -28.34
CA VAL A 417 -44.98 8.38 -28.57
C VAL A 417 -44.73 6.97 -29.12
N GLY A 418 -45.03 5.97 -28.24
CA GLY A 418 -45.26 4.57 -28.61
C GLY A 418 -44.10 3.79 -29.20
N GLY A 419 -43.50 2.90 -28.42
CA GLY A 419 -42.91 1.60 -28.85
C GLY A 419 -41.85 1.54 -29.95
N GLY A 420 -41.26 2.65 -30.38
CA GLY A 420 -40.29 2.68 -31.47
C GLY A 420 -38.86 3.05 -31.05
N GLU A 421 -37.88 2.68 -31.85
CA GLU A 421 -36.45 2.99 -31.67
C GLU A 421 -36.21 4.47 -31.40
N ILE A 422 -35.30 4.76 -30.42
CA ILE A 422 -34.95 6.11 -30.04
C ILE A 422 -34.11 6.73 -31.17
N GLY A 423 -34.69 7.63 -31.93
CA GLY A 423 -33.96 8.48 -32.87
C GLY A 423 -33.23 9.59 -32.14
N ILE A 424 -31.93 9.69 -32.29
CA ILE A 424 -31.11 10.82 -31.80
C ILE A 424 -31.25 11.95 -32.83
N GLY A 425 -32.09 12.95 -32.53
CA GLY A 425 -32.19 14.15 -33.35
C GLY A 425 -31.12 15.17 -32.94
N ASP A 426 -30.60 15.88 -33.96
CA ASP A 426 -29.64 17.00 -33.89
C ASP A 426 -28.53 16.99 -32.83
N GLN A 427 -27.32 16.65 -33.23
CA GLN A 427 -26.09 16.77 -32.44
C GLN A 427 -25.54 18.21 -32.52
N LEU A 428 -25.54 18.94 -31.44
CA LEU A 428 -24.82 20.21 -31.29
C LEU A 428 -23.44 19.94 -30.69
N ARG A 429 -22.36 20.30 -31.40
CA ARG A 429 -21.00 20.34 -30.85
C ARG A 429 -20.80 21.70 -30.16
N LEU A 430 -20.57 21.63 -28.85
CA LEU A 430 -20.06 22.76 -28.09
C LEU A 430 -18.53 22.66 -28.09
N ARG A 431 -17.84 23.76 -28.42
CA ARG A 431 -16.37 23.88 -28.38
C ARG A 431 -15.89 24.26 -26.99
#